data_2f6101816a497190bd70cdbcabd64c76
#
_entry.id   2f6101816a497190bd70cdbcabd64c76
#
_cell.length_a   1.000
_cell.length_b   1.000
_cell.length_c   1.000
_cell.angle_alpha   90.00
_cell.angle_beta   90.00
_cell.angle_gamma   90.00
#
_symmetry.space_group_name_H-M   'P 1'
#
loop_
_entity.id
_entity.type
_entity.pdbx_description
1 polymer ?
#
loop_
_entity_poly.entity_id
_entity_poly.type
_entity_poly.pdbx_seq_one_letter_code
_entity_poly.pdbx_strand_id
1 'polypeptide(L)'
;KRQEHYFKDMQDMEFTIEDGKLYMLQTRNGKRTAQAALQIACDLVDEGMITEREAVLRVEPKQLDTLLHPQFDAEALKRAEVIGKGLAASPGSACGQIVFSAEEAEEAVKSKTMPKVVLVRLETSPEDIVGMQVSQGILTVRGGMTSHAAVVARGMGTCCVSGCGNDNSVHISYCLLYTSPSPRDRSLSR
;
A
#
# COMPACT_ATOMS: atom_id res chain seq x y z
N LYS A 1 13.31 -7.75 28.70
CA LYS A 1 14.04 -9.04 28.67
C LYS A 1 13.35 -10.14 29.47
N ARG A 2 12.98 -9.96 30.78
CA ARG A 2 12.36 -11.02 31.60
C ARG A 2 11.00 -11.48 31.03
N GLN A 3 10.17 -10.57 30.55
CA GLN A 3 8.88 -10.87 29.95
C GLN A 3 9.06 -11.52 28.56
N GLU A 4 9.95 -11.00 27.75
CA GLU A 4 10.29 -11.58 26.42
C GLU A 4 10.76 -13.03 26.55
N HIS A 5 11.64 -13.30 27.52
CA HIS A 5 12.09 -14.68 27.82
C HIS A 5 10.95 -15.61 28.25
N TYR A 6 10.01 -15.10 29.04
CA TYR A 6 8.87 -15.88 29.51
C TYR A 6 7.88 -16.19 28.39
N PHE A 7 7.52 -15.18 27.59
CA PHE A 7 6.58 -15.32 26.49
C PHE A 7 7.24 -15.76 25.17
N LYS A 8 8.56 -15.76 25.12
CA LYS A 8 9.35 -16.04 23.91
C LYS A 8 8.93 -15.17 22.72
N ASP A 9 8.49 -13.94 22.98
CA ASP A 9 8.05 -12.98 21.98
C ASP A 9 8.20 -11.55 22.48
N MET A 10 8.27 -10.60 21.54
CA MET A 10 8.28 -9.17 21.84
C MET A 10 7.00 -8.75 22.54
N GLN A 11 7.14 -8.04 23.64
CA GLN A 11 6.03 -7.63 24.49
C GLN A 11 5.84 -6.13 24.51
N ASP A 12 4.59 -5.72 24.37
CA ASP A 12 4.11 -4.36 24.64
C ASP A 12 3.67 -4.30 26.11
N MET A 13 4.25 -3.36 26.85
CA MET A 13 4.09 -3.29 28.30
C MET A 13 3.62 -1.90 28.73
N GLU A 14 2.61 -1.87 29.57
CA GLU A 14 2.15 -0.68 30.25
C GLU A 14 2.60 -0.70 31.71
N PHE A 15 3.14 0.41 32.19
CA PHE A 15 3.59 0.54 33.58
C PHE A 15 3.37 1.96 34.10
N THR A 16 3.37 2.10 35.41
CA THR A 16 3.43 3.39 36.11
C THR A 16 4.54 3.40 37.15
N ILE A 17 4.95 4.58 37.52
CA ILE A 17 5.92 4.79 38.61
C ILE A 17 5.27 5.65 39.67
N GLU A 18 5.22 5.13 40.89
CA GLU A 18 4.72 5.83 42.06
C GLU A 18 5.74 5.69 43.20
N ASP A 19 6.13 6.80 43.82
CA ASP A 19 7.14 6.88 44.91
C ASP A 19 8.43 6.12 44.56
N GLY A 20 8.92 6.25 43.31
CA GLY A 20 10.13 5.60 42.84
C GLY A 20 10.00 4.07 42.60
N LYS A 21 8.82 3.48 42.75
CA LYS A 21 8.53 2.07 42.44
C LYS A 21 7.84 1.91 41.13
N LEU A 22 8.31 0.93 40.35
CA LEU A 22 7.71 0.54 39.08
C LEU A 22 6.59 -0.46 39.32
N TYR A 23 5.40 -0.16 38.80
CA TYR A 23 4.24 -1.05 38.83
C TYR A 23 3.88 -1.42 37.39
N MET A 24 3.92 -2.73 37.09
CA MET A 24 3.48 -3.28 35.81
C MET A 24 1.95 -3.34 35.81
N LEU A 25 1.33 -2.70 34.81
CA LEU A 25 -0.12 -2.65 34.66
C LEU A 25 -0.62 -3.72 33.70
N GLN A 26 0.03 -3.85 32.55
CA GLN A 26 -0.34 -4.80 31.50
C GLN A 26 0.87 -5.24 30.69
N THR A 27 0.83 -6.47 30.20
CA THR A 27 1.71 -6.97 29.14
C THR A 27 0.87 -7.71 28.11
N ARG A 28 1.24 -7.54 26.82
CA ARG A 28 0.58 -8.20 25.69
C ARG A 28 1.58 -8.39 24.54
N ASN A 29 1.28 -9.29 23.62
CA ASN A 29 2.05 -9.40 22.40
C ASN A 29 1.89 -8.10 21.60
N GLY A 30 3.01 -7.49 21.24
CA GLY A 30 3.02 -6.23 20.50
C GLY A 30 2.40 -6.37 19.11
N LYS A 31 1.54 -5.40 18.75
CA LYS A 31 1.10 -5.26 17.37
C LYS A 31 2.28 -4.84 16.51
N ARG A 32 2.41 -5.44 15.33
CA ARG A 32 3.59 -5.23 14.47
C ARG A 32 3.20 -5.11 13.00
N THR A 33 3.93 -4.32 12.25
CA THR A 33 3.86 -4.31 10.78
C THR A 33 4.46 -5.60 10.22
N ALA A 34 4.22 -5.89 8.95
CA ALA A 34 4.78 -7.06 8.27
C ALA A 34 6.33 -7.08 8.36
N GLN A 35 6.97 -5.93 8.14
CA GLN A 35 8.42 -5.80 8.23
C GLN A 35 8.93 -6.03 9.66
N ALA A 36 8.26 -5.45 10.66
CA ALA A 36 8.60 -5.68 12.06
C ALA A 36 8.42 -7.14 12.48
N ALA A 37 7.37 -7.82 12.00
CA ALA A 37 7.13 -9.23 12.28
C ALA A 37 8.30 -10.11 11.79
N LEU A 38 8.77 -9.86 10.56
CA LEU A 38 9.91 -10.59 9.99
C LEU A 38 11.21 -10.30 10.78
N GLN A 39 11.50 -9.02 11.05
CA GLN A 39 12.71 -8.63 11.78
C GLN A 39 12.71 -9.22 13.20
N ILE A 40 11.61 -9.13 13.94
CA ILE A 40 11.49 -9.70 15.30
C ILE A 40 11.67 -11.21 15.26
N ALA A 41 11.12 -11.91 14.27
CA ALA A 41 11.31 -13.35 14.14
C ALA A 41 12.79 -13.73 13.95
N CYS A 42 13.53 -12.98 13.12
CA CYS A 42 14.97 -13.15 12.96
C CYS A 42 15.74 -12.84 14.26
N ASP A 43 15.47 -11.71 14.89
CA ASP A 43 16.13 -11.29 16.13
C ASP A 43 15.93 -12.32 17.26
N LEU A 44 14.73 -12.90 17.38
CA LEU A 44 14.44 -13.94 18.38
C LEU A 44 15.21 -15.26 18.13
N VAL A 45 15.49 -15.59 16.87
CA VAL A 45 16.36 -16.71 16.52
C VAL A 45 17.80 -16.41 16.87
N ASP A 46 18.31 -15.22 16.49
CA ASP A 46 19.68 -14.78 16.76
C ASP A 46 19.96 -14.69 18.26
N GLU A 47 18.97 -14.29 19.06
CA GLU A 47 19.03 -14.29 20.53
C GLU A 47 18.87 -15.70 21.16
N GLY A 48 18.62 -16.72 20.35
CA GLY A 48 18.44 -18.11 20.81
C GLY A 48 17.15 -18.36 21.60
N MET A 49 16.15 -17.48 21.47
CA MET A 49 14.88 -17.62 22.19
C MET A 49 13.91 -18.57 21.50
N ILE A 50 13.98 -18.70 20.18
CA ILE A 50 13.16 -19.59 19.36
C ILE A 50 14.03 -20.28 18.31
N THR A 51 13.52 -21.35 17.74
CA THR A 51 14.15 -22.03 16.60
C THR A 51 13.74 -21.38 15.27
N GLU A 52 14.53 -21.57 14.21
CA GLU A 52 14.20 -21.13 12.85
C GLU A 52 12.82 -21.62 12.40
N ARG A 53 12.47 -22.88 12.75
CA ARG A 53 11.18 -23.45 12.42
C ARG A 53 10.02 -22.71 13.12
N GLU A 54 10.20 -22.34 14.38
CA GLU A 54 9.21 -21.56 15.12
C GLU A 54 9.10 -20.14 14.56
N ALA A 55 10.21 -19.54 14.15
CA ALA A 55 10.23 -18.22 13.51
C ALA A 55 9.40 -18.22 12.21
N VAL A 56 9.61 -19.21 11.33
CA VAL A 56 8.82 -19.35 10.09
C VAL A 56 7.34 -19.52 10.37
N LEU A 57 6.96 -20.28 11.39
CA LEU A 57 5.55 -20.49 11.76
C LEU A 57 4.86 -19.23 12.34
N ARG A 58 5.63 -18.25 12.82
CA ARG A 58 5.10 -17.00 13.39
C ARG A 58 4.81 -15.91 12.36
N VAL A 59 5.42 -16.00 11.19
CA VAL A 59 5.20 -15.04 10.11
C VAL A 59 4.03 -15.48 9.26
N GLU A 60 2.98 -14.68 9.23
CA GLU A 60 1.81 -14.96 8.39
C GLU A 60 2.15 -14.80 6.90
N PRO A 61 1.76 -15.75 6.02
CA PRO A 61 2.02 -15.64 4.56
C PRO A 61 1.53 -14.33 3.95
N LYS A 62 0.40 -13.78 4.41
CA LYS A 62 -0.13 -12.50 3.94
C LYS A 62 0.80 -11.31 4.24
N GLN A 63 1.59 -11.38 5.31
CA GLN A 63 2.57 -10.35 5.63
C GLN A 63 3.73 -10.37 4.65
N LEU A 64 4.19 -11.56 4.25
CA LEU A 64 5.22 -11.72 3.22
C LEU A 64 4.75 -11.21 1.86
N ASP A 65 3.52 -11.54 1.49
CA ASP A 65 2.92 -11.04 0.25
C ASP A 65 2.95 -9.51 0.19
N THR A 66 2.58 -8.84 1.28
CA THR A 66 2.66 -7.37 1.38
C THR A 66 4.08 -6.83 1.20
N LEU A 67 5.10 -7.53 1.70
CA LEU A 67 6.50 -7.12 1.59
C LEU A 67 7.10 -7.34 0.20
N LEU A 68 6.57 -8.28 -0.57
CA LEU A 68 7.01 -8.58 -1.94
C LEU A 68 6.51 -7.56 -2.96
N HIS A 69 5.47 -6.78 -2.62
CA HIS A 69 5.00 -5.72 -3.50
C HIS A 69 5.91 -4.49 -3.48
N PRO A 70 6.01 -3.75 -4.59
CA PRO A 70 6.72 -2.47 -4.63
C PRO A 70 6.23 -1.51 -3.56
N GLN A 71 7.15 -0.81 -2.91
CA GLN A 71 6.86 0.20 -1.89
C GLN A 71 7.53 1.52 -2.25
N PHE A 72 6.94 2.63 -1.82
CA PHE A 72 7.57 3.93 -1.95
C PHE A 72 8.70 4.09 -0.94
N ASP A 73 9.73 4.84 -1.33
CA ASP A 73 10.75 5.29 -0.40
C ASP A 73 10.15 6.12 0.74
N ALA A 74 10.53 5.80 1.98
CA ALA A 74 9.94 6.41 3.17
C ALA A 74 10.20 7.92 3.27
N GLU A 75 11.37 8.39 2.81
CA GLU A 75 11.71 9.82 2.81
C GLU A 75 10.97 10.57 1.70
N ALA A 76 10.75 9.93 0.56
CA ALA A 76 9.94 10.48 -0.52
C ALA A 76 8.47 10.64 -0.09
N LEU A 77 7.92 9.65 0.63
CA LEU A 77 6.55 9.72 1.17
C LEU A 77 6.34 10.88 2.15
N LYS A 78 7.31 11.14 3.02
CA LYS A 78 7.23 12.26 3.98
C LYS A 78 7.17 13.64 3.30
N ARG A 79 7.75 13.75 2.10
CA ARG A 79 7.77 14.99 1.32
C ARG A 79 6.64 15.09 0.31
N ALA A 80 5.95 14.00 0.05
CA ALA A 80 4.87 13.97 -0.93
C ALA A 80 3.61 14.67 -0.39
N GLU A 81 2.98 15.47 -1.24
CA GLU A 81 1.67 16.02 -0.97
C GLU A 81 0.61 14.95 -1.19
N VAL A 82 -0.26 14.74 -0.21
CA VAL A 82 -1.39 13.82 -0.33
C VAL A 82 -2.53 14.54 -1.06
N ILE A 83 -2.81 14.14 -2.30
CA ILE A 83 -3.87 14.74 -3.12
C ILE A 83 -5.23 14.06 -2.95
N GLY A 84 -5.27 12.86 -2.37
CA GLY A 84 -6.51 12.12 -2.14
C GLY A 84 -6.31 10.86 -1.35
N LYS A 85 -7.43 10.28 -0.87
CA LYS A 85 -7.47 9.02 -0.14
C LYS A 85 -8.50 8.09 -0.76
N GLY A 86 -8.21 6.80 -0.73
CA GLY A 86 -9.12 5.78 -1.23
C GLY A 86 -8.87 4.45 -0.53
N LEU A 87 -9.63 3.44 -0.94
CA LEU A 87 -9.50 2.07 -0.42
C LEU A 87 -8.31 1.38 -1.10
N ALA A 88 -7.40 0.84 -0.31
CA ALA A 88 -6.30 0.00 -0.81
C ALA A 88 -6.88 -1.34 -1.33
N ALA A 89 -7.34 -1.34 -2.57
CA ALA A 89 -8.05 -2.45 -3.18
C ALA A 89 -7.12 -3.59 -3.63
N SER A 90 -5.90 -3.26 -4.03
CA SER A 90 -4.82 -4.21 -4.32
C SER A 90 -3.51 -3.62 -3.82
N PRO A 91 -2.65 -4.43 -3.16
CA PRO A 91 -1.42 -3.94 -2.55
C PRO A 91 -0.40 -3.47 -3.58
N GLY A 92 0.59 -2.69 -3.11
CA GLY A 92 1.71 -2.21 -3.90
C GLY A 92 1.77 -0.69 -3.99
N SER A 93 2.74 -0.21 -4.77
CA SER A 93 2.96 1.20 -5.06
C SER A 93 3.22 1.38 -6.54
N ALA A 94 2.65 2.42 -7.13
CA ALA A 94 2.78 2.71 -8.54
C ALA A 94 3.17 4.17 -8.77
N CYS A 95 4.05 4.39 -9.73
CA CYS A 95 4.41 5.70 -10.23
C CYS A 95 4.32 5.70 -11.75
N GLY A 96 3.76 6.76 -12.33
CA GLY A 96 3.63 6.86 -13.78
C GLY A 96 2.88 8.12 -14.17
N GLN A 97 2.80 8.36 -15.46
CA GLN A 97 1.95 9.41 -16.01
C GLN A 97 0.48 8.98 -15.97
N ILE A 98 -0.40 9.92 -15.71
CA ILE A 98 -1.83 9.66 -15.64
C ILE A 98 -2.38 9.54 -17.06
N VAL A 99 -3.17 8.49 -17.27
CA VAL A 99 -3.96 8.24 -18.48
C VAL A 99 -5.41 7.93 -18.11
N PHE A 100 -6.36 8.25 -18.98
CA PHE A 100 -7.78 8.22 -18.67
C PHE A 100 -8.58 7.20 -19.46
N SER A 101 -7.97 6.56 -20.44
CA SER A 101 -8.58 5.46 -21.19
C SER A 101 -7.63 4.28 -21.33
N ALA A 102 -8.20 3.10 -21.60
CA ALA A 102 -7.42 1.90 -21.83
C ALA A 102 -6.59 2.00 -23.12
N GLU A 103 -7.14 2.63 -24.15
CA GLU A 103 -6.50 2.87 -25.45
C GLU A 103 -5.31 3.79 -25.28
N GLU A 104 -5.47 4.90 -24.54
CA GLU A 104 -4.40 5.85 -24.24
C GLU A 104 -3.24 5.17 -23.48
N ALA A 105 -3.56 4.31 -22.48
CA ALA A 105 -2.56 3.54 -21.77
C ALA A 105 -1.77 2.63 -22.69
N GLU A 106 -2.46 1.90 -23.55
CA GLU A 106 -1.86 0.96 -24.49
C GLU A 106 -0.97 1.67 -25.52
N GLU A 107 -1.44 2.75 -26.10
CA GLU A 107 -0.70 3.56 -27.09
C GLU A 107 0.54 4.19 -26.46
N ALA A 108 0.41 4.77 -25.28
CA ALA A 108 1.51 5.41 -24.55
C ALA A 108 2.65 4.45 -24.24
N VAL A 109 2.32 3.23 -23.80
CA VAL A 109 3.31 2.20 -23.49
C VAL A 109 3.91 1.61 -24.78
N LYS A 110 3.10 1.33 -25.81
CA LYS A 110 3.56 0.78 -27.11
C LYS A 110 4.50 1.75 -27.85
N SER A 111 4.16 3.02 -27.86
CA SER A 111 4.98 4.06 -28.51
C SER A 111 6.24 4.42 -27.72
N LYS A 112 6.41 3.87 -26.50
CA LYS A 112 7.47 4.21 -25.54
C LYS A 112 7.55 5.70 -25.17
N THR A 113 6.51 6.45 -25.45
CA THR A 113 6.41 7.86 -25.06
C THR A 113 6.25 8.01 -23.56
N MET A 114 5.50 7.08 -22.94
CA MET A 114 5.24 7.02 -21.52
C MET A 114 5.47 5.58 -21.01
N PRO A 115 6.69 5.23 -20.59
CA PRO A 115 7.02 3.84 -20.23
C PRO A 115 6.31 3.34 -18.99
N LYS A 116 5.79 4.25 -18.16
CA LYS A 116 5.03 3.94 -16.93
C LYS A 116 3.79 4.81 -16.86
N VAL A 117 2.64 4.20 -16.82
CA VAL A 117 1.35 4.88 -16.75
C VAL A 117 0.54 4.42 -15.54
N VAL A 118 -0.30 5.32 -15.03
CA VAL A 118 -1.32 5.04 -14.01
C VAL A 118 -2.68 5.30 -14.64
N LEU A 119 -3.51 4.25 -14.71
CA LEU A 119 -4.84 4.35 -15.30
C LEU A 119 -5.81 4.95 -14.25
N VAL A 120 -6.43 6.07 -14.59
CA VAL A 120 -7.40 6.77 -13.74
C VAL A 120 -8.77 6.75 -14.42
N ARG A 121 -9.75 6.11 -13.76
CA ARG A 121 -11.11 5.97 -14.28
C ARG A 121 -12.14 6.41 -13.24
N LEU A 122 -13.34 6.75 -13.68
CA LEU A 122 -14.50 6.86 -12.76
C LEU A 122 -14.76 5.49 -12.11
N GLU A 123 -14.85 4.47 -12.90
CA GLU A 123 -14.92 3.06 -12.58
C GLU A 123 -14.42 2.27 -13.80
N THR A 124 -13.93 1.06 -13.61
CA THR A 124 -13.46 0.23 -14.72
C THR A 124 -14.53 -0.74 -15.18
N SER A 125 -14.50 -1.05 -16.47
CA SER A 125 -15.32 -2.05 -17.14
C SER A 125 -14.45 -3.18 -17.71
N PRO A 126 -15.03 -4.29 -18.19
CA PRO A 126 -14.27 -5.35 -18.88
C PRO A 126 -13.46 -4.87 -20.09
N GLU A 127 -13.88 -3.79 -20.74
CA GLU A 127 -13.18 -3.18 -21.88
C GLU A 127 -11.85 -2.53 -21.46
N ASP A 128 -11.74 -2.11 -20.19
CA ASP A 128 -10.52 -1.49 -19.66
C ASP A 128 -9.40 -2.49 -19.34
N ILE A 129 -9.63 -3.80 -19.42
CA ILE A 129 -8.68 -4.86 -18.99
C ILE A 129 -7.32 -4.70 -19.66
N VAL A 130 -7.26 -4.38 -20.94
CA VAL A 130 -6.00 -4.22 -21.66
C VAL A 130 -5.19 -3.03 -21.12
N GLY A 131 -5.85 -1.89 -20.88
CA GLY A 131 -5.24 -0.72 -20.26
C GLY A 131 -4.79 -0.98 -18.83
N MET A 132 -5.57 -1.76 -18.07
CA MET A 132 -5.21 -2.17 -16.72
C MET A 132 -3.94 -3.05 -16.69
N GLN A 133 -3.76 -3.93 -17.67
CA GLN A 133 -2.60 -4.83 -17.76
C GLN A 133 -1.29 -4.09 -18.02
N VAL A 134 -1.31 -3.05 -18.84
CA VAL A 134 -0.11 -2.27 -19.19
C VAL A 134 0.22 -1.19 -18.17
N SER A 135 -0.72 -0.90 -17.27
CA SER A 135 -0.56 0.16 -16.26
C SER A 135 0.22 -0.34 -15.03
N GLN A 136 1.05 0.53 -14.46
CA GLN A 136 1.74 0.25 -13.19
C GLN A 136 0.79 0.28 -11.99
N GLY A 137 -0.29 1.03 -12.10
CA GLY A 137 -1.33 1.11 -11.07
C GLY A 137 -2.64 1.63 -11.61
N ILE A 138 -3.69 1.39 -10.83
CA ILE A 138 -5.07 1.73 -11.18
C ILE A 138 -5.66 2.57 -10.07
N LEU A 139 -6.29 3.67 -10.42
CA LEU A 139 -7.03 4.52 -9.51
C LEU A 139 -8.46 4.68 -10.02
N THR A 140 -9.45 4.46 -9.15
CA THR A 140 -10.84 4.72 -9.48
C THR A 140 -11.47 5.70 -8.50
N VAL A 141 -12.29 6.61 -9.05
CA VAL A 141 -13.05 7.58 -8.26
C VAL A 141 -14.17 6.89 -7.50
N ARG A 142 -14.85 5.94 -8.15
CA ARG A 142 -15.93 5.12 -7.58
C ARG A 142 -15.47 3.68 -7.40
N GLY A 143 -16.19 2.95 -6.57
CA GLY A 143 -15.98 1.54 -6.33
C GLY A 143 -15.48 1.23 -4.93
N GLY A 144 -15.61 -0.03 -4.57
CA GLY A 144 -15.20 -0.59 -3.28
C GLY A 144 -14.30 -1.80 -3.47
N MET A 145 -14.07 -2.55 -2.39
CA MET A 145 -13.24 -3.74 -2.38
C MET A 145 -13.72 -4.88 -3.28
N THR A 146 -14.98 -4.85 -3.69
CA THR A 146 -15.63 -5.82 -4.60
C THR A 146 -15.89 -5.27 -5.99
N SER A 147 -15.43 -4.04 -6.30
CA SER A 147 -15.57 -3.45 -7.63
C SER A 147 -14.78 -4.22 -8.69
N HIS A 148 -15.14 -4.04 -9.96
CA HIS A 148 -14.42 -4.65 -11.08
C HIS A 148 -12.91 -4.32 -11.03
N ALA A 149 -12.57 -3.04 -10.83
CA ALA A 149 -11.18 -2.61 -10.67
C ALA A 149 -10.44 -3.39 -9.57
N ALA A 150 -11.05 -3.51 -8.39
CA ALA A 150 -10.46 -4.18 -7.24
C ALA A 150 -10.23 -5.68 -7.47
N VAL A 151 -11.20 -6.36 -8.06
CA VAL A 151 -11.12 -7.80 -8.31
C VAL A 151 -10.09 -8.12 -9.38
N VAL A 152 -10.14 -7.40 -10.50
CA VAL A 152 -9.23 -7.62 -11.63
C VAL A 152 -7.79 -7.23 -11.26
N ALA A 153 -7.59 -6.09 -10.60
CA ALA A 153 -6.26 -5.65 -10.17
C ALA A 153 -5.58 -6.66 -9.23
N ARG A 154 -6.33 -7.23 -8.27
CA ARG A 154 -5.81 -8.32 -7.42
C ARG A 154 -5.44 -9.56 -8.21
N GLY A 155 -6.26 -9.94 -9.19
CA GLY A 155 -5.97 -11.07 -10.07
C GLY A 155 -4.71 -10.87 -10.92
N MET A 156 -4.41 -9.64 -11.29
CA MET A 156 -3.22 -9.25 -12.06
C MET A 156 -2.00 -8.95 -11.19
N GLY A 157 -2.15 -8.79 -9.87
CA GLY A 157 -1.08 -8.31 -8.97
C GLY A 157 -0.73 -6.84 -9.16
N THR A 158 -1.62 -6.05 -9.78
CA THR A 158 -1.41 -4.62 -10.04
C THR A 158 -1.93 -3.79 -8.87
N CYS A 159 -1.16 -2.78 -8.43
CA CYS A 159 -1.58 -1.84 -7.40
C CYS A 159 -2.90 -1.16 -7.77
N CYS A 160 -3.83 -1.08 -6.83
CA CYS A 160 -5.13 -0.44 -7.08
C CYS A 160 -5.63 0.32 -5.86
N VAL A 161 -6.01 1.58 -6.08
CA VAL A 161 -6.72 2.41 -5.12
C VAL A 161 -8.12 2.72 -5.67
N SER A 162 -9.16 2.34 -4.93
CA SER A 162 -10.56 2.52 -5.36
C SER A 162 -11.31 3.48 -4.45
N GLY A 163 -12.34 4.15 -5.01
CA GLY A 163 -13.24 5.00 -4.23
C GLY A 163 -12.62 6.33 -3.78
N CYS A 164 -11.69 6.90 -4.54
CA CYS A 164 -11.02 8.15 -4.21
C CYS A 164 -11.92 9.39 -4.28
N GLY A 165 -13.14 9.29 -4.78
CA GLY A 165 -14.11 10.39 -4.86
C GLY A 165 -14.96 10.57 -3.61
N ASN A 166 -14.87 9.71 -2.62
CA ASN A 166 -15.74 9.73 -1.44
C ASN A 166 -15.54 10.97 -0.55
N ASP A 167 -14.35 11.57 -0.59
CA ASP A 167 -13.99 12.77 0.17
C ASP A 167 -13.85 14.02 -0.72
N ASN A 168 -14.36 13.96 -1.96
CA ASN A 168 -14.21 14.99 -3.00
C ASN A 168 -12.74 15.32 -3.36
N SER A 169 -11.79 14.51 -2.98
CA SER A 169 -10.37 14.76 -3.23
C SER A 169 -9.94 14.45 -4.67
N VAL A 170 -10.65 13.50 -5.32
CA VAL A 170 -10.43 13.17 -6.73
C VAL A 170 -11.75 13.27 -7.48
N HIS A 171 -11.82 14.17 -8.43
CA HIS A 171 -12.99 14.39 -9.26
C HIS A 171 -12.62 14.32 -10.73
N ILE A 172 -13.34 13.47 -11.48
CA ILE A 172 -13.24 13.39 -12.94
C ILE A 172 -14.49 14.04 -13.52
N SER A 173 -14.32 15.19 -14.15
CA SER A 173 -15.36 15.80 -14.96
C SER A 173 -15.19 15.35 -16.40
N TYR A 174 -16.30 15.17 -17.13
CA TYR A 174 -16.29 14.74 -18.54
C TYR A 174 -15.50 15.66 -19.48
N CYS A 175 -15.11 16.85 -19.03
CA CYS A 175 -14.36 17.82 -19.81
C CYS A 175 -12.96 18.12 -19.30
N LEU A 176 -12.65 17.82 -18.03
CA LEU A 176 -11.36 18.21 -17.42
C LEU A 176 -11.07 17.35 -16.21
N LEU A 177 -9.87 16.81 -16.15
CA LEU A 177 -9.34 16.21 -14.96
C LEU A 177 -8.75 17.29 -14.06
N TYR A 178 -9.25 17.38 -12.83
CA TYR A 178 -8.60 18.12 -11.77
C TYR A 178 -7.86 17.15 -10.84
N THR A 179 -6.67 16.80 -11.21
CA THR A 179 -5.66 16.40 -10.23
C THR A 179 -4.78 17.61 -10.01
N SER A 180 -4.44 17.93 -8.77
CA SER A 180 -3.40 18.91 -8.52
C SER A 180 -2.15 18.42 -9.25
N PRO A 181 -1.67 19.11 -10.27
CA PRO A 181 -0.58 18.60 -11.07
C PRO A 181 0.66 18.53 -10.21
N SER A 182 1.38 17.42 -10.32
CA SER A 182 2.78 17.39 -9.88
C SER A 182 3.50 18.62 -10.44
N PRO A 183 4.47 19.20 -9.73
CA PRO A 183 5.25 20.32 -10.26
C PRO A 183 5.85 20.09 -11.66
N ARG A 184 5.97 18.81 -12.07
CA ARG A 184 6.43 18.42 -13.40
C ARG A 184 5.32 18.36 -14.45
N ASP A 185 4.04 18.27 -14.05
CA ASP A 185 2.91 18.07 -14.96
C ASP A 185 2.08 19.35 -15.17
N ARG A 186 2.54 20.49 -14.62
CA ARG A 186 1.88 21.80 -14.81
C ARG A 186 1.77 22.24 -16.26
N SER A 187 2.50 21.61 -17.17
CA SER A 187 2.43 21.87 -18.61
C SER A 187 1.24 21.21 -19.31
N LEU A 188 0.56 20.24 -18.68
CA LEU A 188 -0.56 19.50 -19.27
C LEU A 188 -1.94 19.98 -18.80
N SER A 189 -1.99 20.96 -17.91
CA SER A 189 -3.24 21.52 -17.36
C SER A 189 -3.67 22.84 -18.02
N ARG A 190 -3.52 22.95 -19.36
CA ARG A 190 -4.09 24.05 -20.15
C ARG A 190 -4.97 23.51 -21.25
#